data_9891a0747ba020c05472715714a42bc9
#
_entry.id   9891a0747ba020c05472715714a42bc9
#
_cell.length_a   1.000
_cell.length_b   1.000
_cell.length_c   1.000
_cell.angle_alpha   90.00
_cell.angle_beta   90.00
_cell.angle_gamma   90.00
#
_symmetry.space_group_name_H-M   'P 1'
#
loop_
_entity.id
_entity.type
_entity.pdbx_description
1 polymer ?
#
loop_
_entity_poly.entity_id
_entity_poly.type
_entity_poly.pdbx_seq_one_letter_code
_entity_poly.pdbx_strand_id
1 'polypeptide(L)'
;MKDKTKMNARQWRLYEFLKEQNGLLSRKEIMDQLGLWENSRVLTTDLQRIKENPTINRILITNRKGIKLAVDEAEANMYLDLEKIEVLNRLKRYFKQAKQIQLDNQTQIVWNSEKDTIEVFKK
;
A
#
# COMPACT_ATOMS: atom_id res chain seq x y z
N MET A 1 -10.64 -16.74 -8.46
CA MET A 1 -10.16 -15.37 -8.23
C MET A 1 -11.16 -14.55 -7.44
N LYS A 2 -10.71 -13.82 -6.43
CA LYS A 2 -11.59 -12.88 -5.72
C LYS A 2 -11.88 -11.68 -6.62
N ASP A 3 -13.13 -11.30 -6.69
CA ASP A 3 -13.55 -10.10 -7.40
C ASP A 3 -13.17 -8.87 -6.58
N LYS A 4 -12.14 -8.12 -7.00
CA LYS A 4 -11.64 -6.94 -6.30
C LYS A 4 -12.57 -5.73 -6.39
N THR A 5 -13.61 -5.80 -7.24
CA THR A 5 -14.61 -4.73 -7.32
C THR A 5 -15.66 -4.83 -6.21
N LYS A 6 -15.75 -5.99 -5.56
CA LYS A 6 -16.74 -6.23 -4.51
C LYS A 6 -16.17 -5.93 -3.13
N MET A 7 -16.90 -5.14 -2.37
CA MET A 7 -16.61 -4.86 -0.98
C MET A 7 -17.84 -5.15 -0.13
N ASN A 8 -17.63 -5.57 1.13
CA ASN A 8 -18.72 -5.80 2.05
C ASN A 8 -19.24 -4.46 2.62
N ALA A 9 -20.36 -4.52 3.37
CA ALA A 9 -20.98 -3.33 3.95
C ALA A 9 -20.04 -2.56 4.87
N ARG A 10 -19.21 -3.27 5.65
CA ARG A 10 -18.23 -2.65 6.56
C ARG A 10 -17.16 -1.87 5.79
N GLN A 11 -16.66 -2.43 4.69
CA GLN A 11 -15.66 -1.79 3.84
C GLN A 11 -16.23 -0.55 3.16
N TRP A 12 -17.45 -0.61 2.64
CA TRP A 12 -18.12 0.55 2.07
C TRP A 12 -18.37 1.63 3.12
N ARG A 13 -18.74 1.25 4.32
CA ARG A 13 -18.94 2.17 5.45
C ARG A 13 -17.64 2.89 5.79
N LEU A 14 -16.51 2.16 5.82
CA LEU A 14 -15.19 2.73 6.04
C LEU A 14 -14.84 3.74 4.94
N TYR A 15 -15.04 3.38 3.70
CA TYR A 15 -14.76 4.26 2.55
C TYR A 15 -15.57 5.56 2.64
N GLU A 16 -16.86 5.46 2.88
CA GLU A 16 -17.73 6.64 3.01
C GLU A 16 -17.32 7.53 4.18
N PHE A 17 -16.94 6.93 5.30
CA PHE A 17 -16.43 7.68 6.45
C PHE A 17 -15.15 8.44 6.10
N LEU A 18 -14.20 7.79 5.42
CA LEU A 18 -12.94 8.43 5.02
C LEU A 18 -13.15 9.56 4.02
N LYS A 19 -14.16 9.46 3.17
CA LYS A 19 -14.51 10.54 2.22
C LYS A 19 -14.94 11.83 2.94
N GLU A 20 -15.52 11.71 4.11
CA GLU A 20 -16.01 12.85 4.90
C GLU A 20 -14.90 13.51 5.73
N GLN A 21 -13.73 12.87 5.85
CA GLN A 21 -12.65 13.37 6.70
C GLN A 21 -11.72 14.29 5.90
N ASN A 22 -11.23 15.35 6.57
CA ASN A 22 -10.32 16.32 5.96
C ASN A 22 -8.86 16.13 6.38
N GLY A 23 -8.59 15.24 7.31
CA GLY A 23 -7.24 15.03 7.85
C GLY A 23 -6.94 13.57 8.12
N LEU A 24 -5.69 13.34 8.51
CA LEU A 24 -5.21 12.00 8.84
C LEU A 24 -5.85 11.51 10.14
N LEU A 25 -6.30 10.26 10.13
CA LEU A 25 -6.85 9.58 11.31
C LEU A 25 -6.01 8.34 11.62
N SER A 26 -5.74 8.10 12.90
CA SER A 26 -5.11 6.86 13.32
C SER A 26 -6.08 5.68 13.21
N ARG A 27 -5.55 4.46 13.17
CA ARG A 27 -6.40 3.26 13.20
C ARG A 27 -7.30 3.25 14.43
N LYS A 28 -6.76 3.65 15.58
CA LYS A 28 -7.52 3.72 16.83
C LYS A 28 -8.70 4.69 16.71
N GLU A 29 -8.47 5.87 16.15
CA GLU A 29 -9.52 6.86 15.96
C GLU A 29 -10.64 6.34 15.07
N ILE A 30 -10.27 5.66 13.97
CA ILE A 30 -11.25 5.07 13.05
C ILE A 30 -12.06 3.98 13.76
N MET A 31 -11.38 3.11 14.50
CA MET A 31 -12.03 2.01 15.23
C MET A 31 -12.97 2.54 16.31
N ASP A 32 -12.53 3.55 17.05
CA ASP A 32 -13.33 4.13 18.12
C ASP A 32 -14.57 4.85 17.58
N GLN A 33 -14.46 5.56 16.46
CA GLN A 33 -15.58 6.31 15.91
C GLN A 33 -16.62 5.43 15.22
N LEU A 34 -16.21 4.38 14.54
CA LEU A 34 -17.13 3.51 13.81
C LEU A 34 -17.55 2.26 14.59
N GLY A 35 -16.70 1.73 15.46
CA GLY A 35 -17.01 0.59 16.30
C GLY A 35 -17.26 -0.71 15.53
N LEU A 36 -16.70 -0.87 14.34
CA LEU A 36 -16.98 -1.99 13.45
C LEU A 36 -15.92 -3.10 13.47
N TRP A 37 -14.82 -2.89 14.18
CA TRP A 37 -13.69 -3.82 14.14
C TRP A 37 -13.34 -4.33 15.53
N GLU A 38 -13.09 -5.63 15.64
CA GLU A 38 -12.64 -6.27 16.88
C GLU A 38 -11.16 -6.01 17.14
N ASN A 39 -10.37 -5.85 16.06
CA ASN A 39 -8.93 -5.60 16.17
C ASN A 39 -8.41 -4.85 14.94
N SER A 40 -7.19 -4.33 15.05
CA SER A 40 -6.58 -3.53 13.99
C SER A 40 -6.24 -4.34 12.73
N ARG A 41 -6.07 -5.65 12.87
CA ARG A 41 -5.77 -6.52 11.72
C ARG A 41 -6.93 -6.55 10.73
N VAL A 42 -8.16 -6.64 11.24
CA VAL A 42 -9.36 -6.65 10.39
C VAL A 42 -9.52 -5.30 9.68
N LEU A 43 -9.26 -4.20 10.39
CA LEU A 43 -9.25 -2.86 9.78
C LEU A 43 -8.19 -2.77 8.68
N THR A 44 -6.99 -3.28 8.92
CA THR A 44 -5.91 -3.27 7.91
C THR A 44 -6.32 -4.05 6.67
N THR A 45 -6.99 -5.19 6.83
CA THR A 45 -7.52 -5.98 5.70
C THR A 45 -8.55 -5.17 4.91
N ASP A 46 -9.45 -4.47 5.59
CA ASP A 46 -10.46 -3.64 4.92
C ASP A 46 -9.83 -2.47 4.18
N LEU A 47 -8.81 -1.82 4.76
CA LEU A 47 -8.07 -0.75 4.09
C LEU A 47 -7.37 -1.26 2.83
N GLN A 48 -6.77 -2.45 2.90
CA GLN A 48 -6.13 -3.07 1.75
C GLN A 48 -7.15 -3.37 0.64
N ARG A 49 -8.35 -3.80 1.02
CA ARG A 49 -9.42 -4.06 0.06
C ARG A 49 -9.85 -2.80 -0.67
N ILE A 50 -9.90 -1.67 0.04
CA ILE A 50 -10.19 -0.36 -0.57
C ILE A 50 -9.09 0.02 -1.56
N LYS A 51 -7.82 -0.15 -1.18
CA LYS A 51 -6.67 0.14 -2.07
C LYS A 51 -6.71 -0.67 -3.36
N GLU A 52 -7.13 -1.93 -3.28
CA GLU A 52 -7.13 -2.85 -4.41
C GLU A 52 -8.36 -2.72 -5.32
N ASN A 53 -9.40 -2.01 -4.87
CA ASN A 53 -10.64 -1.91 -5.63
C ASN A 53 -10.47 -0.97 -6.82
N PRO A 54 -10.52 -1.48 -8.06
CA PRO A 54 -10.30 -0.65 -9.25
C PRO A 54 -11.43 0.34 -9.55
N THR A 55 -12.59 0.19 -8.90
CA THR A 55 -13.71 1.12 -9.10
C THR A 55 -13.61 2.37 -8.24
N ILE A 56 -12.68 2.38 -7.27
CA ILE A 56 -12.45 3.52 -6.39
C ILE A 56 -11.43 4.45 -7.05
N ASN A 57 -11.84 5.70 -7.30
CA ASN A 57 -11.02 6.69 -8.01
C ASN A 57 -10.05 7.46 -7.11
N ARG A 58 -10.20 7.37 -5.81
CA ARG A 58 -9.39 8.12 -4.86
C ARG A 58 -8.30 7.24 -4.26
N ILE A 59 -7.11 7.83 -4.15
CA ILE A 59 -5.96 7.15 -3.55
C ILE A 59 -6.08 7.16 -2.03
N LEU A 60 -5.94 5.99 -1.41
CA LEU A 60 -5.90 5.86 0.03
C LEU A 60 -4.47 6.07 0.51
N ILE A 61 -4.26 7.12 1.29
CA ILE A 61 -2.97 7.44 1.87
C ILE A 61 -2.86 6.75 3.22
N THR A 62 -1.82 5.94 3.40
CA THR A 62 -1.49 5.32 4.68
C THR A 62 -0.03 5.60 5.00
N ASN A 63 0.24 6.22 6.13
CA ASN A 63 1.60 6.50 6.59
C ASN A 63 1.64 6.47 8.11
N ARG A 64 2.80 6.80 8.70
CA ARG A 64 2.98 6.77 10.15
C ARG A 64 2.09 7.79 10.89
N LYS A 65 1.66 8.84 10.20
CA LYS A 65 0.83 9.90 10.78
C LYS A 65 -0.65 9.53 10.77
N GLY A 66 -1.06 8.59 9.92
CA GLY A 66 -2.45 8.16 9.86
C GLY A 66 -2.91 7.74 8.47
N ILE A 67 -4.22 7.78 8.31
CA ILE A 67 -4.94 7.27 7.14
C ILE A 67 -5.89 8.35 6.64
N LYS A 68 -5.93 8.58 5.33
CA LYS A 68 -6.92 9.47 4.71
C LYS A 68 -7.07 9.12 3.23
N LEU A 69 -8.15 9.59 2.61
CA LEU A 69 -8.25 9.61 1.15
C LEU A 69 -7.68 10.92 0.62
N ALA A 70 -6.92 10.84 -0.47
CA ALA A 70 -6.39 12.04 -1.13
C ALA A 70 -7.54 12.93 -1.57
N VAL A 71 -7.43 14.25 -1.32
CA VAL A 71 -8.48 15.20 -1.67
C VAL A 71 -8.44 15.58 -3.15
N ASP A 72 -7.25 15.51 -3.77
CA ASP A 72 -7.06 15.86 -5.18
C ASP A 72 -5.89 15.08 -5.77
N GLU A 73 -5.69 15.28 -7.07
CA GLU A 73 -4.63 14.61 -7.83
C GLU A 73 -3.23 15.02 -7.35
N ALA A 74 -3.04 16.27 -6.96
CA ALA A 74 -1.75 16.77 -6.48
C ALA A 74 -1.33 16.06 -5.19
N GLU A 75 -2.24 15.90 -4.24
CA GLU A 75 -1.98 15.17 -3.01
C GLU A 75 -1.71 13.69 -3.27
N ALA A 76 -2.48 13.07 -4.16
CA ALA A 76 -2.28 11.68 -4.56
C ALA A 76 -0.89 11.47 -5.17
N ASN A 77 -0.48 12.36 -6.08
CA ASN A 77 0.81 12.27 -6.73
C ASN A 77 1.96 12.46 -5.75
N MET A 78 1.83 13.39 -4.81
CA MET A 78 2.83 13.58 -3.76
C MET A 78 3.02 12.31 -2.93
N TYR A 79 1.92 11.67 -2.54
CA TYR A 79 1.98 10.42 -1.78
C TYR A 79 2.63 9.30 -2.60
N LEU A 80 2.24 9.15 -3.87
CA LEU A 80 2.80 8.12 -4.74
C LEU A 80 4.29 8.33 -4.99
N ASP A 81 4.75 9.57 -5.11
CA ASP A 81 6.16 9.88 -5.27
C ASP A 81 6.97 9.47 -4.03
N LEU A 82 6.44 9.74 -2.83
CA LEU A 82 7.09 9.31 -1.59
C LEU A 82 7.13 7.79 -1.45
N GLU A 83 6.03 7.10 -1.81
CA GLU A 83 5.97 5.64 -1.83
C GLU A 83 6.99 5.06 -2.81
N LYS A 84 7.13 5.68 -3.97
CA LYS A 84 8.11 5.26 -4.98
C LYS A 84 9.52 5.34 -4.43
N ILE A 85 9.86 6.42 -3.73
CA ILE A 85 11.18 6.57 -3.11
C ILE A 85 11.43 5.48 -2.09
N GLU A 86 10.45 5.16 -1.24
CA GLU A 86 10.57 4.08 -0.25
C GLU A 86 10.79 2.72 -0.91
N VAL A 87 10.02 2.41 -1.95
CA VAL A 87 10.15 1.17 -2.69
C VAL A 87 11.54 1.06 -3.32
N LEU A 88 12.03 2.14 -3.94
CA LEU A 88 13.36 2.17 -4.54
C LEU A 88 14.46 1.95 -3.49
N ASN A 89 14.32 2.54 -2.29
CA ASN A 89 15.28 2.33 -1.22
C ASN A 89 15.27 0.89 -0.70
N ARG A 90 14.10 0.26 -0.61
CA ARG A 90 13.98 -1.16 -0.25
C ARG A 90 14.63 -2.05 -1.29
N LEU A 91 14.44 -1.74 -2.58
CA LEU A 91 15.07 -2.47 -3.68
C LEU A 91 16.59 -2.37 -3.61
N LYS A 92 17.14 -1.18 -3.34
CA LYS A 92 18.58 -1.00 -3.19
C LYS A 92 19.14 -1.86 -2.07
N ARG A 93 18.46 -1.93 -0.93
CA ARG A 93 18.87 -2.79 0.20
C ARG A 93 18.78 -4.28 -0.17
N TYR A 94 17.71 -4.65 -0.85
CA TYR A 94 17.53 -6.01 -1.33
C TYR A 94 18.67 -6.41 -2.27
N PHE A 95 19.01 -5.56 -3.24
CA PHE A 95 20.10 -5.82 -4.18
C PHE A 95 21.44 -6.00 -3.48
N LYS A 96 21.71 -5.19 -2.46
CA LYS A 96 22.94 -5.31 -1.68
C LYS A 96 23.04 -6.67 -1.00
N GLN A 97 21.95 -7.13 -0.38
CA GLN A 97 21.89 -8.44 0.27
C GLN A 97 21.94 -9.58 -0.76
N ALA A 98 21.24 -9.42 -1.85
CA ALA A 98 21.17 -10.42 -2.91
C ALA A 98 22.50 -10.65 -3.61
N LYS A 99 23.33 -9.60 -3.75
CA LYS A 99 24.70 -9.74 -4.27
C LYS A 99 25.55 -10.66 -3.40
N GLN A 100 25.35 -10.64 -2.10
CA GLN A 100 26.05 -11.53 -1.19
C GLN A 100 25.65 -12.98 -1.44
N ILE A 101 24.36 -13.24 -1.64
CA ILE A 101 23.84 -14.57 -1.98
C ILE A 101 24.34 -15.01 -3.37
N GLN A 102 24.43 -14.07 -4.30
CA GLN A 102 24.94 -14.34 -5.64
C GLN A 102 26.37 -14.86 -5.61
N LEU A 103 27.22 -14.25 -4.77
CA LEU A 103 28.60 -14.70 -4.58
C LEU A 103 28.66 -16.12 -4.03
N ASP A 104 27.75 -16.46 -3.13
CA ASP A 104 27.72 -17.77 -2.49
C ASP A 104 27.10 -18.85 -3.40
N ASN A 105 26.06 -18.51 -4.14
CA ASN A 105 25.22 -19.46 -4.87
C ASN A 105 25.28 -19.33 -6.41
N GLN A 106 26.16 -18.49 -6.92
CA GLN A 106 26.29 -18.23 -8.36
C GLN A 106 24.97 -17.84 -9.02
N THR A 107 24.20 -17.02 -8.33
CA THR A 107 22.93 -16.51 -8.82
C THR A 107 23.14 -15.12 -9.41
N GLN A 108 22.55 -14.84 -10.54
CA GLN A 108 22.58 -13.51 -11.15
C GLN A 108 21.25 -12.80 -10.88
N ILE A 109 21.34 -11.57 -10.38
CA ILE A 109 20.19 -10.73 -10.11
C ILE A 109 20.33 -9.46 -10.92
N VAL A 110 19.29 -9.16 -11.70
CA VAL A 110 19.30 -8.01 -12.60
C VAL A 110 18.04 -7.18 -12.37
N TRP A 111 18.22 -5.87 -12.25
CA TRP A 111 17.11 -4.94 -12.29
C TRP A 111 16.79 -4.60 -13.73
N ASN A 112 15.56 -4.88 -14.14
CA ASN A 112 15.05 -4.44 -15.42
C ASN A 112 14.34 -3.10 -15.24
N SER A 113 15.04 -2.02 -15.60
CA SER A 113 14.53 -0.65 -15.40
C SER A 113 13.32 -0.33 -16.29
N GLU A 114 13.20 -0.98 -17.45
CA GLU A 114 12.05 -0.76 -18.34
C GLU A 114 10.77 -1.34 -17.77
N LYS A 115 10.86 -2.52 -17.15
CA LYS A 115 9.71 -3.20 -16.56
C LYS A 115 9.55 -2.91 -15.07
N ASP A 116 10.54 -2.24 -14.48
CA ASP A 116 10.60 -1.96 -13.05
C ASP A 116 10.50 -3.24 -12.20
N THR A 117 11.16 -4.31 -12.67
CA THR A 117 11.14 -5.62 -12.05
C THR A 117 12.54 -6.13 -11.72
N ILE A 118 12.62 -7.06 -10.77
CA ILE A 118 13.84 -7.77 -10.43
C ILE A 118 13.78 -9.15 -11.05
N GLU A 119 14.83 -9.49 -11.80
CA GLU A 119 14.95 -10.81 -12.43
C GLU A 119 16.09 -11.57 -11.76
N VAL A 120 15.85 -12.85 -11.46
CA VAL A 120 16.82 -13.73 -10.81
C VAL A 120 17.15 -14.87 -11.75
N PHE A 121 18.43 -15.02 -12.08
CA PHE A 121 18.93 -16.07 -12.96
C PHE A 121 19.95 -16.93 -12.20
N LYS A 122 19.80 -18.24 -12.28
CA LYS A 122 20.82 -19.16 -11.79
C LYS A 122 21.86 -19.37 -12.88
N LYS A 123 23.10 -19.23 -12.51
CA LYS A 123 24.22 -19.52 -13.41
C LYS A 123 24.44 -21.02 -13.56
#